data_8c09b369e152b63ab7aac8e82c7c25f9
#
_entry.id   8c09b369e152b63ab7aac8e82c7c25f9
#
_cell.length_a   1.000
_cell.length_b   1.000
_cell.length_c   1.000
_cell.angle_alpha   90.00
_cell.angle_beta   90.00
_cell.angle_gamma   90.00
#
_symmetry.space_group_name_H-M   'P 1'
#
loop_
_entity.id
_entity.type
_entity.pdbx_description
1 polymer ?
#
loop_
_entity_poly.entity_id
_entity_poly.type
_entity_poly.pdbx_seq_one_letter_code
_entity_poly.pdbx_strand_id
1 'polypeptide(L)'
;LVPPRNKNNGTKDWIIAACTIKDYPLYAIRGSMLDVSRHFFGVDDVKKYIDHLAAYKMNTFHMHLSDDQGWRIEIKKWPKLTQIGGSTQVGGGKGGFYTQEEYKEIIQYAAQRFITVIPEIDMPGHTNAALASYPELNCNPKDPIPKLYTGTEVGFSTLCTTNEKVYAFVEDVITELAALTPGPYLHIGGDESLVTPKEEYIKFMNRVQPIVTKYGKQVIGWDEIATATLQPGTIAQHWADTLNPVKAVAQGAKIIMSPSTRVYLDMQYDSTTKLGLNWASYIEIDQSYNWNPAALVNGVEQSAIVGIIAPLWTETIVTMSDIEYMLFPRLLSYAEIGWSPLANRSWDEYKNRLAHHGLYLKSQNINFYKSLQINWK
;
A
#
# COMPACT_ATOMS: atom_id res chain seq x y z
N LEU A 1 -10.44 -13.11 -19.48
CA LEU A 1 -11.05 -13.37 -20.77
C LEU A 1 -11.76 -14.72 -20.70
N VAL A 2 -13.08 -14.70 -20.67
CA VAL A 2 -13.89 -15.92 -20.88
C VAL A 2 -14.05 -16.09 -22.38
N PRO A 3 -13.53 -17.16 -23.00
CA PRO A 3 -13.71 -17.34 -24.44
C PRO A 3 -15.19 -17.44 -24.80
N PRO A 4 -15.62 -16.90 -25.95
CA PRO A 4 -17.03 -16.95 -26.35
C PRO A 4 -17.48 -18.40 -26.56
N ARG A 5 -18.62 -18.78 -25.98
CA ARG A 5 -19.28 -20.05 -26.28
C ARG A 5 -19.83 -20.00 -27.68
N ASN A 6 -19.36 -20.85 -28.56
CA ASN A 6 -19.98 -21.01 -29.89
C ASN A 6 -21.33 -21.71 -29.71
N LYS A 7 -22.44 -20.98 -29.97
CA LYS A 7 -23.82 -21.48 -29.79
C LYS A 7 -24.32 -22.40 -30.89
N ASN A 8 -23.57 -22.58 -31.99
CA ASN A 8 -24.17 -23.10 -33.24
C ASN A 8 -23.96 -24.57 -33.54
N ASN A 9 -23.12 -25.35 -32.78
CA ASN A 9 -22.85 -26.74 -33.20
C ASN A 9 -22.87 -27.81 -32.12
N GLY A 10 -23.45 -27.55 -30.94
CA GLY A 10 -23.58 -28.59 -29.90
C GLY A 10 -22.27 -29.13 -29.31
N THR A 11 -21.13 -28.74 -29.85
CA THR A 11 -19.80 -29.11 -29.34
C THR A 11 -19.35 -28.10 -28.26
N LYS A 12 -18.76 -28.60 -27.17
CA LYS A 12 -18.22 -27.78 -26.08
C LYS A 12 -16.80 -27.28 -26.41
N ASP A 13 -16.45 -27.11 -27.66
CA ASP A 13 -15.09 -26.73 -28.05
C ASP A 13 -14.87 -25.23 -27.82
N TRP A 14 -13.77 -24.93 -27.19
CA TRP A 14 -13.30 -23.56 -26.99
C TRP A 14 -12.51 -23.14 -28.24
N ILE A 15 -12.95 -22.09 -28.91
CA ILE A 15 -12.29 -21.57 -30.12
C ILE A 15 -11.58 -20.26 -29.78
N ILE A 16 -10.28 -20.20 -30.04
CA ILE A 16 -9.50 -18.97 -30.06
C ILE A 16 -9.18 -18.65 -31.50
N ALA A 17 -9.70 -17.53 -32.00
CA ALA A 17 -9.37 -17.07 -33.35
C ALA A 17 -7.85 -16.73 -33.42
N ALA A 18 -7.23 -17.10 -34.54
CA ALA A 18 -5.85 -16.68 -34.79
C ALA A 18 -5.78 -15.16 -34.85
N CYS A 19 -4.93 -14.57 -34.01
CA CYS A 19 -4.77 -13.12 -33.96
C CYS A 19 -3.33 -12.77 -33.50
N THR A 20 -2.93 -11.54 -33.82
CA THR A 20 -1.70 -10.95 -33.26
C THR A 20 -2.12 -9.98 -32.16
N ILE A 21 -1.57 -10.18 -30.96
CA ILE A 21 -1.83 -9.31 -29.80
C ILE A 21 -0.54 -8.56 -29.48
N LYS A 22 -0.59 -7.21 -29.48
CA LYS A 22 0.44 -6.34 -28.98
C LYS A 22 -0.12 -5.57 -27.77
N ASP A 23 0.20 -6.05 -26.58
CA ASP A 23 -0.35 -5.53 -25.33
C ASP A 23 0.76 -5.50 -24.24
N TYR A 24 0.94 -4.35 -23.61
CA TYR A 24 1.95 -4.12 -22.55
C TYR A 24 1.49 -3.01 -21.62
N PRO A 25 1.92 -3.02 -20.35
CA PRO A 25 1.51 -2.02 -19.38
C PRO A 25 2.15 -0.66 -19.64
N LEU A 26 1.43 0.41 -19.28
CA LEU A 26 1.95 1.77 -19.29
C LEU A 26 2.99 1.99 -18.18
N TYR A 27 2.73 1.46 -16.99
CA TYR A 27 3.61 1.59 -15.83
C TYR A 27 4.16 0.23 -15.39
N ALA A 28 5.43 0.24 -14.98
CA ALA A 28 6.12 -0.96 -14.50
C ALA A 28 5.55 -1.47 -13.16
N ILE A 29 5.21 -0.55 -12.24
CA ILE A 29 4.63 -0.86 -10.92
C ILE A 29 3.12 -0.59 -10.99
N ARG A 30 2.34 -1.61 -10.67
CA ARG A 30 0.87 -1.55 -10.59
C ARG A 30 0.45 -2.35 -9.38
N GLY A 31 -0.01 -1.67 -8.34
CA GLY A 31 -0.23 -2.34 -7.07
C GLY A 31 -1.33 -1.75 -6.21
N SER A 32 -1.49 -2.40 -5.08
CA SER A 32 -2.27 -1.90 -3.97
C SER A 32 -1.54 -2.17 -2.66
N MET A 33 -1.76 -1.31 -1.68
CA MET A 33 -1.29 -1.50 -0.32
C MET A 33 -2.44 -2.03 0.55
N LEU A 34 -2.10 -2.89 1.49
CA LEU A 34 -2.99 -3.27 2.58
C LEU A 34 -2.34 -2.89 3.91
N ASP A 35 -3.01 -2.05 4.67
CA ASP A 35 -2.70 -1.80 6.07
C ASP A 35 -3.15 -3.00 6.92
N VAL A 36 -2.19 -3.69 7.51
CA VAL A 36 -2.44 -4.79 8.45
C VAL A 36 -2.18 -4.37 9.90
N SER A 37 -1.85 -3.09 10.11
CA SER A 37 -1.47 -2.55 11.41
C SER A 37 -2.65 -1.99 12.18
N ARG A 38 -3.52 -1.19 11.55
CA ARG A 38 -4.74 -0.66 12.20
C ARG A 38 -5.70 -1.79 12.55
N HIS A 39 -5.97 -2.70 11.61
CA HIS A 39 -6.59 -3.99 11.89
C HIS A 39 -5.73 -5.12 11.31
N PHE A 40 -5.65 -6.23 12.05
CA PHE A 40 -4.86 -7.38 11.63
C PHE A 40 -5.68 -8.32 10.76
N PHE A 41 -5.13 -8.69 9.60
CA PHE A 41 -5.67 -9.67 8.68
C PHE A 41 -4.75 -10.88 8.62
N GLY A 42 -5.31 -12.08 8.74
CA GLY A 42 -4.54 -13.33 8.73
C GLY A 42 -3.98 -13.68 7.35
N VAL A 43 -3.14 -14.71 7.32
CA VAL A 43 -2.47 -15.18 6.09
C VAL A 43 -3.47 -15.48 4.96
N ASP A 44 -4.63 -16.08 5.29
CA ASP A 44 -5.63 -16.44 4.29
C ASP A 44 -6.31 -15.20 3.68
N ASP A 45 -6.59 -14.17 4.48
CA ASP A 45 -7.12 -12.90 3.99
C ASP A 45 -6.12 -12.19 3.07
N VAL A 46 -4.84 -12.17 3.47
CA VAL A 46 -3.75 -11.60 2.65
C VAL A 46 -3.60 -12.35 1.33
N LYS A 47 -3.67 -13.68 1.34
CA LYS A 47 -3.64 -14.48 0.10
C LYS A 47 -4.83 -14.17 -0.80
N LYS A 48 -6.01 -14.00 -0.24
CA LYS A 48 -7.21 -13.61 -1.00
C LYS A 48 -7.05 -12.21 -1.60
N TYR A 49 -6.44 -11.28 -0.86
CA TYR A 49 -6.10 -9.96 -1.39
C TYR A 49 -5.13 -10.05 -2.58
N ILE A 50 -4.09 -10.87 -2.45
CA ILE A 50 -3.14 -11.15 -3.53
C ILE A 50 -3.84 -11.75 -4.76
N ASP A 51 -4.81 -12.66 -4.57
CA ASP A 51 -5.61 -13.21 -5.66
C ASP A 51 -6.41 -12.15 -6.40
N HIS A 52 -6.99 -11.19 -5.65
CA HIS A 52 -7.67 -10.05 -6.25
C HIS A 52 -6.71 -9.19 -7.09
N LEU A 53 -5.50 -8.92 -6.62
CA LEU A 53 -4.49 -8.18 -7.38
C LEU A 53 -4.09 -8.92 -8.66
N ALA A 54 -3.81 -10.20 -8.56
CA ALA A 54 -3.38 -11.05 -9.68
C ALA A 54 -4.45 -11.12 -10.78
N ALA A 55 -5.73 -11.20 -10.43
CA ALA A 55 -6.85 -11.27 -11.36
C ALA A 55 -6.91 -10.07 -12.33
N TYR A 56 -6.33 -8.93 -11.94
CA TYR A 56 -6.36 -7.68 -12.72
C TYR A 56 -4.97 -7.21 -13.16
N LYS A 57 -4.01 -8.13 -13.28
CA LYS A 57 -2.65 -7.84 -13.77
C LYS A 57 -1.89 -6.81 -12.91
N MET A 58 -2.25 -6.67 -11.64
CA MET A 58 -1.42 -5.99 -10.68
C MET A 58 -0.19 -6.87 -10.39
N ASN A 59 0.97 -6.26 -10.23
CA ASN A 59 2.23 -6.97 -10.03
C ASN A 59 2.97 -6.59 -8.75
N THR A 60 2.34 -5.78 -7.90
CA THR A 60 2.94 -5.26 -6.69
C THR A 60 1.94 -5.29 -5.54
N PHE A 61 2.36 -5.83 -4.41
CA PHE A 61 1.62 -5.80 -3.16
C PHE A 61 2.45 -5.07 -2.11
N HIS A 62 2.01 -3.91 -1.69
CA HIS A 62 2.62 -3.13 -0.63
C HIS A 62 1.98 -3.51 0.71
N MET A 63 2.77 -3.92 1.67
CA MET A 63 2.35 -4.45 2.96
C MET A 63 2.77 -3.48 4.07
N HIS A 64 1.82 -2.75 4.65
CA HIS A 64 2.06 -1.81 5.75
C HIS A 64 2.05 -2.58 7.07
N LEU A 65 3.27 -2.92 7.57
CA LEU A 65 3.49 -3.92 8.62
C LEU A 65 3.61 -3.33 10.03
N SER A 66 3.76 -2.02 10.18
CA SER A 66 3.89 -1.36 11.49
C SER A 66 3.28 0.02 11.49
N ASP A 67 2.62 0.36 12.61
CA ASP A 67 2.04 1.66 12.88
C ASP A 67 1.85 1.85 14.39
N ASP A 68 1.20 2.94 14.80
CA ASP A 68 0.92 3.25 16.21
C ASP A 68 0.09 2.16 16.91
N GLN A 69 -0.83 1.51 16.19
CA GLN A 69 -1.75 0.51 16.74
C GLN A 69 -1.17 -0.90 16.73
N GLY A 70 -0.16 -1.16 15.90
CA GLY A 70 0.31 -2.52 15.77
C GLY A 70 1.64 -2.71 15.07
N TRP A 71 2.39 -3.70 15.54
CA TRP A 71 3.57 -4.24 14.88
C TRP A 71 3.28 -5.67 14.41
N ARG A 72 3.34 -5.93 13.10
CA ARG A 72 2.74 -7.13 12.51
C ARG A 72 3.72 -8.15 11.92
N ILE A 73 5.03 -7.94 12.07
CA ILE A 73 6.05 -8.88 11.59
C ILE A 73 7.01 -9.29 12.70
N GLU A 74 7.28 -10.59 12.82
CA GLU A 74 8.25 -11.10 13.78
C GLU A 74 9.68 -10.64 13.43
N ILE A 75 10.33 -9.99 14.38
CA ILE A 75 11.75 -9.66 14.37
C ILE A 75 12.40 -10.42 15.53
N LYS A 76 13.20 -11.44 15.22
CA LYS A 76 13.74 -12.36 16.24
C LYS A 76 14.63 -11.68 17.27
N LYS A 77 15.37 -10.66 16.85
CA LYS A 77 16.18 -9.84 17.77
C LYS A 77 15.34 -8.97 18.71
N TRP A 78 14.11 -8.64 18.29
CA TRP A 78 13.22 -7.73 19.00
C TRP A 78 11.84 -8.36 19.28
N PRO A 79 11.78 -9.49 20.05
CA PRO A 79 10.57 -10.30 20.16
C PRO A 79 9.38 -9.58 20.82
N LYS A 80 9.61 -8.57 21.68
CA LYS A 80 8.52 -7.81 22.30
C LYS A 80 7.72 -6.99 21.27
N LEU A 81 8.26 -6.69 20.09
CA LEU A 81 7.52 -5.98 19.04
C LEU A 81 6.20 -6.69 18.71
N THR A 82 6.22 -8.00 18.56
CA THR A 82 5.03 -8.79 18.31
C THR A 82 4.30 -9.20 19.58
N GLN A 83 5.03 -9.53 20.67
CA GLN A 83 4.43 -9.95 21.93
C GLN A 83 3.62 -8.83 22.60
N ILE A 84 4.06 -7.58 22.51
CA ILE A 84 3.41 -6.40 23.06
C ILE A 84 2.77 -5.59 21.95
N GLY A 85 3.54 -5.07 21.00
CA GLY A 85 3.06 -4.22 19.91
C GLY A 85 2.09 -4.93 18.94
N GLY A 86 2.14 -6.27 18.85
CA GLY A 86 1.21 -7.06 18.06
C GLY A 86 -0.09 -7.44 18.77
N SER A 87 -0.27 -7.11 20.04
CA SER A 87 -1.33 -7.69 20.89
C SER A 87 -2.70 -7.02 20.72
N THR A 88 -2.76 -5.81 20.16
CA THR A 88 -4.00 -5.04 19.99
C THR A 88 -4.15 -4.47 18.58
N GLN A 89 -5.22 -3.72 18.36
CA GLN A 89 -5.56 -3.04 17.11
C GLN A 89 -6.53 -1.88 17.40
N VAL A 90 -6.98 -1.15 16.39
CA VAL A 90 -8.00 -0.10 16.54
C VAL A 90 -9.22 -0.65 17.30
N GLY A 91 -9.76 0.16 18.21
CA GLY A 91 -10.89 -0.23 19.06
C GLY A 91 -10.53 -1.18 20.20
N GLY A 92 -9.26 -1.59 20.38
CA GLY A 92 -8.80 -2.44 21.48
C GLY A 92 -9.08 -3.92 21.30
N GLY A 93 -9.41 -4.36 20.09
CA GLY A 93 -9.60 -5.77 19.75
C GLY A 93 -8.31 -6.57 19.82
N LYS A 94 -8.43 -7.90 19.70
CA LYS A 94 -7.28 -8.80 19.62
C LYS A 94 -6.50 -8.52 18.34
N GLY A 95 -5.24 -8.15 18.47
CA GLY A 95 -4.33 -8.01 17.34
C GLY A 95 -3.84 -9.35 16.79
N GLY A 96 -2.73 -9.30 16.13
CA GLY A 96 -2.01 -10.45 15.55
C GLY A 96 -0.70 -10.00 14.93
N PHE A 97 0.04 -10.97 14.43
CA PHE A 97 1.29 -10.73 13.69
C PHE A 97 1.60 -11.93 12.81
N TYR A 98 2.46 -11.75 11.86
CA TYR A 98 3.02 -12.84 11.04
C TYR A 98 4.35 -13.29 11.65
N THR A 99 4.49 -14.60 11.86
CA THR A 99 5.80 -15.22 12.04
C THR A 99 6.63 -15.04 10.77
N GLN A 100 7.96 -15.22 10.86
CA GLN A 100 8.80 -15.14 9.67
C GLN A 100 8.43 -16.24 8.65
N GLU A 101 7.98 -17.38 9.11
CA GLU A 101 7.50 -18.49 8.28
C GLU A 101 6.21 -18.13 7.54
N GLU A 102 5.22 -17.56 8.24
CA GLU A 102 3.97 -17.07 7.61
C GLU A 102 4.23 -15.93 6.61
N TYR A 103 5.15 -15.03 6.93
CA TYR A 103 5.54 -13.98 6.00
C TYR A 103 6.21 -14.55 4.73
N LYS A 104 7.09 -15.55 4.87
CA LYS A 104 7.67 -16.26 3.72
C LYS A 104 6.60 -16.96 2.89
N GLU A 105 5.59 -17.54 3.53
CA GLU A 105 4.45 -18.16 2.86
C GLU A 105 3.67 -17.15 2.01
N ILE A 106 3.40 -15.97 2.55
CA ILE A 106 2.77 -14.86 1.81
C ILE A 106 3.62 -14.46 0.59
N ILE A 107 4.94 -14.29 0.77
CA ILE A 107 5.86 -13.92 -0.32
C ILE A 107 5.88 -14.98 -1.41
N GLN A 108 5.95 -16.26 -1.04
CA GLN A 108 5.95 -17.36 -2.02
C GLN A 108 4.62 -17.42 -2.77
N TYR A 109 3.51 -17.20 -2.08
CA TYR A 109 2.18 -17.16 -2.69
C TYR A 109 2.04 -16.01 -3.70
N ALA A 110 2.54 -14.82 -3.35
CA ALA A 110 2.60 -13.66 -4.24
C ALA A 110 3.50 -13.93 -5.47
N ALA A 111 4.68 -14.51 -5.25
CA ALA A 111 5.64 -14.82 -6.31
C ALA A 111 5.07 -15.80 -7.35
N GLN A 112 4.28 -16.79 -6.93
CA GLN A 112 3.57 -17.72 -7.82
C GLN A 112 2.55 -17.02 -8.72
N ARG A 113 2.18 -15.78 -8.39
CA ARG A 113 1.26 -14.91 -9.14
C ARG A 113 1.97 -13.73 -9.80
N PHE A 114 3.30 -13.77 -9.86
CA PHE A 114 4.13 -12.69 -10.41
C PHE A 114 3.92 -11.34 -9.70
N ILE A 115 3.62 -11.38 -8.41
CA ILE A 115 3.46 -10.20 -7.56
C ILE A 115 4.69 -10.05 -6.66
N THR A 116 5.31 -8.88 -6.72
CA THR A 116 6.39 -8.48 -5.81
C THR A 116 5.79 -7.89 -4.54
N VAL A 117 6.20 -8.40 -3.37
CA VAL A 117 5.84 -7.81 -2.08
C VAL A 117 6.82 -6.70 -1.74
N ILE A 118 6.29 -5.53 -1.37
CA ILE A 118 7.03 -4.40 -0.79
C ILE A 118 6.66 -4.32 0.68
N PRO A 119 7.53 -4.75 1.61
CA PRO A 119 7.28 -4.56 3.02
C PRO A 119 7.54 -3.11 3.42
N GLU A 120 6.70 -2.58 4.29
CA GLU A 120 6.87 -1.28 4.92
C GLU A 120 7.03 -1.42 6.44
N ILE A 121 8.04 -0.75 6.96
CA ILE A 121 8.17 -0.41 8.37
C ILE A 121 8.23 1.11 8.45
N ASP A 122 7.18 1.70 8.98
CA ASP A 122 7.09 3.16 9.07
C ASP A 122 8.00 3.72 10.16
N MET A 123 8.66 4.84 9.83
CA MET A 123 9.58 5.53 10.73
C MET A 123 9.94 6.94 10.23
N PRO A 124 10.26 7.90 11.12
CA PRO A 124 10.31 7.78 12.58
C PRO A 124 8.96 7.96 13.25
N GLY A 125 7.94 8.51 12.56
CA GLY A 125 6.54 8.59 12.99
C GLY A 125 5.86 7.23 12.99
N HIS A 126 4.59 7.18 13.39
CA HIS A 126 3.77 5.96 13.38
C HIS A 126 4.38 4.77 14.14
N THR A 127 4.99 5.03 15.28
CA THR A 127 5.86 4.05 15.97
C THR A 127 5.45 3.73 17.40
N ASN A 128 4.26 4.13 17.86
CA ASN A 128 3.83 3.93 19.23
C ASN A 128 3.85 2.44 19.66
N ALA A 129 3.49 1.51 18.76
CA ALA A 129 3.56 0.08 19.07
C ALA A 129 5.01 -0.38 19.38
N ALA A 130 6.00 0.14 18.65
CA ALA A 130 7.41 -0.13 18.91
C ALA A 130 7.88 0.52 20.22
N LEU A 131 7.47 1.77 20.48
CA LEU A 131 7.83 2.52 21.70
C LEU A 131 7.23 1.91 22.96
N ALA A 132 6.01 1.39 22.88
CA ALA A 132 5.37 0.65 23.96
C ALA A 132 6.07 -0.69 24.23
N SER A 133 6.60 -1.32 23.19
CA SER A 133 7.32 -2.58 23.28
C SER A 133 8.73 -2.42 23.84
N TYR A 134 9.41 -1.33 23.49
CA TYR A 134 10.80 -1.04 23.84
C TYR A 134 10.96 0.44 24.25
N PRO A 135 10.71 0.77 25.52
CA PRO A 135 10.76 2.15 26.01
C PRO A 135 12.11 2.85 25.80
N GLU A 136 13.19 2.09 25.67
CA GLU A 136 14.52 2.61 25.37
C GLU A 136 14.67 3.25 23.98
N LEU A 137 13.67 3.10 23.11
CA LEU A 137 13.61 3.79 21.81
C LEU A 137 13.06 5.21 21.92
N ASN A 138 12.50 5.58 23.08
CA ASN A 138 12.06 6.95 23.38
C ASN A 138 13.25 7.86 23.68
N CYS A 139 13.08 9.17 23.46
CA CYS A 139 14.11 10.17 23.76
C CYS A 139 14.39 10.32 25.26
N ASN A 140 13.38 10.16 26.07
CA ASN A 140 13.52 10.17 27.51
C ASN A 140 13.01 8.84 28.10
N PRO A 141 13.91 7.88 28.42
CA PRO A 141 13.52 6.60 28.98
C PRO A 141 12.87 6.68 30.38
N LYS A 142 12.88 7.86 30.99
CA LYS A 142 12.23 8.12 32.30
C LYS A 142 10.78 8.58 32.12
N ASP A 143 10.37 8.93 30.93
CA ASP A 143 8.96 9.22 30.61
C ASP A 143 8.11 7.97 30.86
N PRO A 144 6.82 8.12 31.17
CA PRO A 144 5.92 6.98 31.25
C PRO A 144 6.02 6.14 29.97
N ILE A 145 6.14 4.82 30.12
CA ILE A 145 6.12 3.91 28.97
C ILE A 145 4.85 4.19 28.18
N PRO A 146 4.94 4.45 26.87
CA PRO A 146 3.75 4.62 26.03
C PRO A 146 2.81 3.44 26.18
N LYS A 147 1.53 3.71 26.34
CA LYS A 147 0.50 2.67 26.32
C LYS A 147 0.28 2.22 24.89
N LEU A 148 -0.15 0.98 24.74
CA LEU A 148 -0.68 0.51 23.45
C LEU A 148 -1.81 1.44 23.01
N TYR A 149 -1.75 1.85 21.75
CA TYR A 149 -2.70 2.78 21.17
C TYR A 149 -3.78 2.04 20.41
N THR A 150 -5.02 2.46 20.57
CA THR A 150 -6.18 1.83 19.93
C THR A 150 -7.12 2.84 19.26
N GLY A 151 -6.70 4.09 19.20
CA GLY A 151 -7.40 5.16 18.47
C GLY A 151 -6.95 5.27 17.01
N THR A 152 -7.35 6.35 16.36
CA THR A 152 -7.06 6.63 14.94
C THR A 152 -6.35 7.97 14.71
N GLU A 153 -5.98 8.68 15.77
CA GLU A 153 -5.16 9.89 15.67
C GLU A 153 -3.75 9.56 15.18
N VAL A 154 -3.14 10.46 14.43
CA VAL A 154 -1.83 10.30 13.81
C VAL A 154 -0.86 11.40 14.23
N GLY A 155 0.44 11.24 13.94
CA GLY A 155 1.45 12.28 14.07
C GLY A 155 1.92 12.56 15.50
N PHE A 156 1.54 11.77 16.51
CA PHE A 156 1.86 11.99 17.92
C PHE A 156 3.07 11.18 18.41
N SER A 157 3.50 10.16 17.69
CA SER A 157 4.60 9.28 18.06
C SER A 157 5.82 9.48 17.18
N THR A 158 7.02 9.24 17.72
CA THR A 158 8.26 9.24 16.95
C THR A 158 9.37 8.46 17.67
N LEU A 159 10.14 7.69 16.93
CA LEU A 159 11.42 7.16 17.39
C LEU A 159 12.38 8.31 17.77
N CYS A 160 13.18 8.12 18.81
CA CYS A 160 14.16 9.13 19.19
C CYS A 160 15.30 9.22 18.18
N THR A 161 15.25 10.18 17.29
CA THR A 161 16.19 10.38 16.20
C THR A 161 17.63 10.72 16.64
N THR A 162 17.82 11.10 17.90
CA THR A 162 19.15 11.41 18.50
C THR A 162 19.73 10.23 19.29
N ASN A 163 18.99 9.12 19.41
CA ASN A 163 19.41 7.96 20.20
C ASN A 163 20.04 6.90 19.29
N GLU A 164 21.32 6.56 19.53
CA GLU A 164 22.03 5.54 18.73
C GLU A 164 21.41 4.14 18.81
N LYS A 165 20.69 3.81 19.89
CA LYS A 165 19.94 2.55 19.98
C LYS A 165 18.84 2.44 18.92
N VAL A 166 18.25 3.57 18.53
CA VAL A 166 17.23 3.59 17.48
C VAL A 166 17.83 3.16 16.15
N TYR A 167 19.04 3.62 15.81
CA TYR A 167 19.68 3.21 14.57
C TYR A 167 20.12 1.74 14.59
N ALA A 168 20.56 1.24 15.74
CA ALA A 168 20.83 -0.19 15.91
C ALA A 168 19.54 -1.02 15.77
N PHE A 169 18.43 -0.56 16.35
CA PHE A 169 17.11 -1.17 16.20
C PHE A 169 16.67 -1.19 14.72
N VAL A 170 16.74 -0.05 14.05
CA VAL A 170 16.38 0.08 12.63
C VAL A 170 17.23 -0.85 11.76
N GLU A 171 18.54 -0.92 12.00
CA GLU A 171 19.44 -1.82 11.27
C GLU A 171 19.09 -3.28 11.48
N ASP A 172 18.78 -3.70 12.71
CA ASP A 172 18.37 -5.07 13.02
C ASP A 172 17.06 -5.44 12.30
N VAL A 173 16.06 -4.56 12.34
CA VAL A 173 14.76 -4.76 11.65
C VAL A 173 14.97 -4.86 10.14
N ILE A 174 15.71 -3.93 9.55
CA ILE A 174 15.98 -3.93 8.11
C ILE A 174 16.76 -5.17 7.70
N THR A 175 17.75 -5.60 8.49
CA THR A 175 18.55 -6.81 8.21
C THR A 175 17.67 -8.05 8.12
N GLU A 176 16.80 -8.28 9.10
CA GLU A 176 15.93 -9.45 9.11
C GLU A 176 14.90 -9.37 7.97
N LEU A 177 14.26 -8.22 7.78
CA LEU A 177 13.23 -8.05 6.76
C LEU A 177 13.81 -8.13 5.34
N ALA A 178 14.99 -7.58 5.11
CA ALA A 178 15.68 -7.67 3.81
C ALA A 178 16.06 -9.12 3.47
N ALA A 179 16.48 -9.92 4.46
CA ALA A 179 16.79 -11.33 4.27
C ALA A 179 15.54 -12.19 3.98
N LEU A 180 14.39 -11.80 4.52
CA LEU A 180 13.12 -12.50 4.32
C LEU A 180 12.46 -12.16 2.97
N THR A 181 12.77 -10.98 2.40
CA THR A 181 12.08 -10.43 1.24
C THR A 181 12.96 -10.49 0.00
N PRO A 182 12.73 -11.41 -0.95
CA PRO A 182 13.53 -11.50 -2.19
C PRO A 182 13.37 -10.28 -3.11
N GLY A 183 12.23 -9.57 -3.04
CA GLY A 183 11.96 -8.38 -3.84
C GLY A 183 13.01 -7.27 -3.62
N PRO A 184 13.20 -6.38 -4.61
CA PRO A 184 14.27 -5.39 -4.56
C PRO A 184 13.98 -4.21 -3.65
N TYR A 185 12.77 -4.06 -3.15
CA TYR A 185 12.30 -2.86 -2.46
C TYR A 185 12.11 -3.06 -0.97
N LEU A 186 12.33 -2.00 -0.20
CA LEU A 186 11.92 -1.87 1.20
C LEU A 186 11.39 -0.45 1.40
N HIS A 187 10.17 -0.34 1.93
CA HIS A 187 9.53 0.93 2.22
C HIS A 187 9.77 1.32 3.68
N ILE A 188 10.21 2.56 3.91
CA ILE A 188 10.60 3.08 5.23
C ILE A 188 9.60 4.07 5.81
N GLY A 189 8.40 4.18 5.23
CA GLY A 189 7.40 5.16 5.65
C GLY A 189 7.87 6.60 5.42
N GLY A 190 7.84 7.39 6.47
CA GLY A 190 8.37 8.75 6.51
C GLY A 190 7.33 9.85 6.54
N ASP A 191 6.05 9.48 6.49
CA ASP A 191 4.93 10.40 6.53
C ASP A 191 4.60 10.89 7.95
N GLU A 192 3.88 11.97 8.02
CA GLU A 192 3.22 12.53 9.21
C GLU A 192 4.03 12.54 10.51
N SER A 193 5.35 12.62 10.45
CA SER A 193 6.22 12.66 11.63
C SER A 193 6.18 14.05 12.30
N LEU A 194 4.96 14.48 12.71
CA LEU A 194 4.66 15.86 13.09
C LEU A 194 5.35 16.32 14.37
N VAL A 195 5.61 15.39 15.29
CA VAL A 195 6.31 15.69 16.56
C VAL A 195 7.83 15.62 16.44
N THR A 196 8.35 15.21 15.27
CA THR A 196 9.80 15.22 15.01
C THR A 196 10.22 16.58 14.45
N PRO A 197 11.17 17.29 15.08
CA PRO A 197 11.71 18.52 14.51
C PRO A 197 12.26 18.26 13.09
N LYS A 198 11.97 19.16 12.15
CA LYS A 198 12.32 18.98 10.73
C LYS A 198 13.79 18.65 10.50
N GLU A 199 14.71 19.31 11.19
CA GLU A 199 16.14 19.04 11.07
C GLU A 199 16.51 17.64 11.57
N GLU A 200 15.85 17.17 12.61
CA GLU A 200 16.04 15.83 13.16
C GLU A 200 15.48 14.77 12.21
N TYR A 201 14.32 15.02 11.62
CA TYR A 201 13.74 14.18 10.57
C TYR A 201 14.70 14.02 9.37
N ILE A 202 15.25 15.13 8.88
CA ILE A 202 16.22 15.11 7.76
C ILE A 202 17.46 14.28 8.13
N LYS A 203 18.01 14.49 9.33
CA LYS A 203 19.17 13.70 9.81
C LYS A 203 18.82 12.22 9.91
N PHE A 204 17.64 11.90 10.42
CA PHE A 204 17.17 10.52 10.56
C PHE A 204 17.07 9.84 9.18
N MET A 205 16.38 10.46 8.21
CA MET A 205 16.24 9.91 6.87
C MET A 205 17.59 9.77 6.16
N ASN A 206 18.52 10.73 6.33
CA ASN A 206 19.85 10.63 5.79
C ASN A 206 20.67 9.45 6.36
N ARG A 207 20.37 9.01 7.57
CA ARG A 207 21.03 7.86 8.22
C ARG A 207 20.37 6.52 7.90
N VAL A 208 19.04 6.48 7.77
CA VAL A 208 18.28 5.25 7.56
C VAL A 208 18.38 4.74 6.13
N GLN A 209 18.29 5.61 5.13
CA GLN A 209 18.36 5.20 3.72
C GLN A 209 19.62 4.40 3.38
N PRO A 210 20.86 4.79 3.82
CA PRO A 210 22.05 3.98 3.61
C PRO A 210 22.00 2.60 4.28
N ILE A 211 21.26 2.43 5.38
CA ILE A 211 21.07 1.11 5.98
C ILE A 211 20.29 0.21 5.03
N VAL A 212 19.23 0.70 4.41
CA VAL A 212 18.45 -0.06 3.42
C VAL A 212 19.33 -0.50 2.25
N THR A 213 20.09 0.43 1.66
CA THR A 213 20.95 0.13 0.49
C THR A 213 22.11 -0.80 0.83
N LYS A 214 22.63 -0.76 2.07
CA LYS A 214 23.65 -1.70 2.58
C LYS A 214 23.20 -3.15 2.47
N TYR A 215 21.92 -3.42 2.63
CA TYR A 215 21.36 -4.78 2.53
C TYR A 215 20.80 -5.08 1.12
N GLY A 216 21.22 -4.33 0.11
CA GLY A 216 20.91 -4.58 -1.29
C GLY A 216 19.47 -4.24 -1.69
N LYS A 217 18.78 -3.44 -0.88
CA LYS A 217 17.41 -2.99 -1.17
C LYS A 217 17.39 -1.56 -1.70
N GLN A 218 16.44 -1.30 -2.57
CA GLN A 218 16.10 0.04 -3.04
C GLN A 218 15.09 0.66 -2.08
N VAL A 219 15.35 1.92 -1.70
CA VAL A 219 14.49 2.66 -0.78
C VAL A 219 13.20 3.07 -1.48
N ILE A 220 12.07 2.82 -0.84
CA ILE A 220 10.80 3.51 -1.08
C ILE A 220 10.41 4.23 0.21
N GLY A 221 9.76 5.37 0.12
CA GLY A 221 9.14 6.06 1.25
C GLY A 221 8.07 7.02 0.77
N TRP A 222 7.20 7.43 1.67
CA TRP A 222 6.24 8.49 1.38
C TRP A 222 7.00 9.77 0.98
N ASP A 223 6.42 10.61 0.19
CA ASP A 223 7.20 11.65 -0.53
C ASP A 223 7.80 12.74 0.39
N GLU A 224 7.46 12.77 1.68
CA GLU A 224 8.12 13.60 2.69
C GLU A 224 9.62 13.29 2.82
N ILE A 225 10.05 12.06 2.48
CA ILE A 225 11.48 11.71 2.48
C ILE A 225 12.30 12.61 1.53
N ALA A 226 11.67 13.23 0.53
CA ALA A 226 12.31 14.17 -0.38
C ALA A 226 12.78 15.48 0.28
N THR A 227 12.42 15.71 1.54
CA THR A 227 12.99 16.80 2.34
C THR A 227 14.43 16.52 2.80
N ALA A 228 14.83 15.25 2.82
CA ALA A 228 16.19 14.79 3.06
C ALA A 228 16.96 14.58 1.74
N THR A 229 18.23 14.21 1.83
CA THR A 229 19.03 13.81 0.65
C THR A 229 18.71 12.38 0.28
N LEU A 230 18.17 12.17 -0.91
CA LEU A 230 17.76 10.85 -1.36
C LEU A 230 18.94 10.01 -1.85
N GLN A 231 18.96 8.72 -1.53
CA GLN A 231 19.91 7.77 -2.09
C GLN A 231 19.62 7.53 -3.58
N PRO A 232 20.65 7.27 -4.41
CA PRO A 232 20.43 6.91 -5.81
C PRO A 232 19.45 5.75 -5.97
N GLY A 233 18.51 5.90 -6.88
CA GLY A 233 17.49 4.90 -7.15
C GLY A 233 16.29 4.93 -6.20
N THR A 234 16.22 5.84 -5.22
CA THR A 234 15.05 6.00 -4.35
C THR A 234 13.78 6.25 -5.15
N ILE A 235 12.68 5.69 -4.69
CA ILE A 235 11.34 5.96 -5.19
C ILE A 235 10.55 6.70 -4.10
N ALA A 236 9.97 7.85 -4.42
CA ALA A 236 9.08 8.56 -3.54
C ALA A 236 7.62 8.22 -3.88
N GLN A 237 6.84 7.82 -2.89
CA GLN A 237 5.42 7.51 -3.05
C GLN A 237 4.59 8.74 -2.72
N HIS A 238 4.02 9.36 -3.75
CA HIS A 238 3.26 10.61 -3.64
C HIS A 238 1.83 10.36 -3.15
N TRP A 239 1.40 11.07 -2.10
CA TRP A 239 0.06 10.91 -1.56
C TRP A 239 -0.72 12.23 -1.37
N ALA A 240 -0.07 13.35 -0.99
CA ALA A 240 -0.78 14.58 -0.68
C ALA A 240 -0.09 15.86 -1.18
N ASP A 241 1.11 16.20 -0.67
CA ASP A 241 1.79 17.47 -0.95
C ASP A 241 2.44 17.47 -2.34
N THR A 242 2.01 18.36 -3.20
CA THR A 242 2.54 18.49 -4.58
C THR A 242 3.98 19.01 -4.67
N LEU A 243 4.55 19.55 -3.59
CA LEU A 243 5.94 20.04 -3.58
C LEU A 243 6.95 18.91 -3.38
N ASN A 244 6.61 17.91 -2.59
CA ASN A 244 7.52 16.82 -2.26
C ASN A 244 7.89 15.95 -3.46
N PRO A 245 6.95 15.51 -4.32
CA PRO A 245 7.32 14.72 -5.50
C PRO A 245 8.16 15.53 -6.48
N VAL A 246 7.99 16.86 -6.60
CA VAL A 246 8.85 17.73 -7.40
C VAL A 246 10.26 17.77 -6.85
N LYS A 247 10.44 17.89 -5.51
CA LYS A 247 11.75 17.81 -4.86
C LYS A 247 12.40 16.45 -5.07
N ALA A 248 11.63 15.36 -5.02
CA ALA A 248 12.13 14.01 -5.26
C ALA A 248 12.67 13.87 -6.69
N VAL A 249 11.90 14.32 -7.69
CA VAL A 249 12.31 14.29 -9.10
C VAL A 249 13.56 15.16 -9.32
N ALA A 250 13.65 16.33 -8.70
CA ALA A 250 14.83 17.19 -8.78
C ALA A 250 16.11 16.52 -8.22
N GLN A 251 15.97 15.54 -7.32
CA GLN A 251 17.05 14.72 -6.79
C GLN A 251 17.27 13.43 -7.60
N GLY A 252 16.57 13.21 -8.71
CA GLY A 252 16.69 12.03 -9.56
C GLY A 252 15.88 10.81 -9.12
N ALA A 253 15.01 10.95 -8.11
CA ALA A 253 14.10 9.88 -7.69
C ALA A 253 13.00 9.64 -8.72
N LYS A 254 12.42 8.43 -8.69
CA LYS A 254 11.20 8.08 -9.40
C LYS A 254 9.99 8.22 -8.45
N ILE A 255 8.80 8.30 -9.06
CA ILE A 255 7.55 8.53 -8.32
C ILE A 255 6.61 7.34 -8.50
N ILE A 256 6.08 6.85 -7.38
CA ILE A 256 4.84 6.06 -7.35
C ILE A 256 3.70 7.03 -7.05
N MET A 257 2.65 6.98 -7.88
CA MET A 257 1.47 7.82 -7.69
C MET A 257 0.46 7.11 -6.79
N SER A 258 0.21 7.70 -5.62
CA SER A 258 -0.78 7.26 -4.63
C SER A 258 -1.63 8.44 -4.10
N PRO A 259 -2.10 9.37 -4.95
CA PRO A 259 -2.78 10.58 -4.46
C PRO A 259 -4.04 10.23 -3.68
N SER A 260 -4.14 10.72 -2.44
CA SER A 260 -5.23 10.40 -1.50
C SER A 260 -6.61 10.77 -2.02
N THR A 261 -6.69 11.80 -2.86
CA THR A 261 -7.94 12.27 -3.49
C THR A 261 -8.38 11.44 -4.69
N ARG A 262 -7.62 10.41 -5.10
CA ARG A 262 -7.88 9.62 -6.32
C ARG A 262 -7.81 8.12 -6.11
N VAL A 263 -6.85 7.62 -5.29
CA VAL A 263 -6.57 6.19 -5.24
C VAL A 263 -6.64 5.58 -3.84
N TYR A 264 -6.86 6.37 -2.79
CA TYR A 264 -7.04 5.81 -1.45
C TYR A 264 -8.35 5.03 -1.41
N LEU A 265 -8.22 3.73 -1.22
CA LEU A 265 -9.32 2.77 -1.22
C LEU A 265 -10.14 2.82 0.08
N ASP A 266 -9.60 3.40 1.15
CA ASP A 266 -10.29 3.65 2.40
C ASP A 266 -11.17 4.91 2.38
N MET A 267 -11.04 5.77 1.37
CA MET A 267 -11.95 6.91 1.22
C MET A 267 -13.35 6.45 0.84
N GLN A 268 -14.37 7.01 1.47
CA GLN A 268 -15.78 6.75 1.19
C GLN A 268 -16.11 7.00 -0.28
N TYR A 269 -16.99 6.20 -0.86
CA TYR A 269 -17.49 6.45 -2.21
C TYR A 269 -18.33 7.73 -2.27
N ASP A 270 -19.23 7.86 -1.29
CA ASP A 270 -20.12 9.02 -1.12
C ASP A 270 -20.51 9.19 0.35
N SER A 271 -21.31 10.19 0.66
CA SER A 271 -21.77 10.50 2.03
C SER A 271 -22.67 9.42 2.66
N THR A 272 -23.13 8.43 1.89
CA THR A 272 -23.95 7.31 2.39
C THR A 272 -23.13 6.07 2.71
N THR A 273 -21.88 6.02 2.25
CA THR A 273 -20.94 4.94 2.55
C THR A 273 -20.63 4.90 4.05
N LYS A 274 -20.79 3.75 4.68
CA LYS A 274 -20.56 3.59 6.12
C LYS A 274 -19.12 3.24 6.49
N LEU A 275 -18.44 2.53 5.60
CA LEU A 275 -17.03 2.16 5.75
C LEU A 275 -16.14 3.25 5.17
N GLY A 276 -14.95 3.37 5.71
CA GLY A 276 -13.95 4.31 5.21
C GLY A 276 -14.04 5.69 5.85
N LEU A 277 -13.12 6.53 5.45
CA LEU A 277 -12.96 7.92 5.88
C LEU A 277 -13.27 8.87 4.71
N ASN A 278 -13.30 10.19 4.97
CA ASN A 278 -13.59 11.20 3.94
C ASN A 278 -12.72 12.45 4.06
N TRP A 279 -11.63 12.34 4.81
CA TRP A 279 -10.78 13.51 5.08
C TRP A 279 -10.10 14.06 3.81
N ALA A 280 -9.77 13.21 2.84
CA ALA A 280 -9.17 13.66 1.58
C ALA A 280 -10.25 14.04 0.54
N SER A 281 -11.22 13.19 0.32
CA SER A 281 -12.40 13.43 -0.54
C SER A 281 -13.32 12.20 -0.50
N TYR A 282 -14.51 12.32 -1.12
CA TYR A 282 -15.25 11.15 -1.58
C TYR A 282 -14.66 10.69 -2.92
N ILE A 283 -14.46 9.39 -3.09
CA ILE A 283 -13.89 8.82 -4.32
C ILE A 283 -14.90 7.85 -4.94
N GLU A 284 -15.78 8.37 -5.78
CA GLU A 284 -16.67 7.55 -6.59
C GLU A 284 -15.93 6.98 -7.81
N ILE A 285 -16.59 6.15 -8.60
CA ILE A 285 -15.93 5.40 -9.69
C ILE A 285 -15.39 6.33 -10.78
N ASP A 286 -16.13 7.39 -11.11
CA ASP A 286 -15.68 8.39 -12.09
C ASP A 286 -14.42 9.13 -11.61
N GLN A 287 -14.34 9.48 -10.34
CA GLN A 287 -13.15 10.13 -9.75
C GLN A 287 -11.95 9.19 -9.70
N SER A 288 -12.19 7.91 -9.43
CA SER A 288 -11.13 6.88 -9.44
C SER A 288 -10.59 6.59 -10.85
N TYR A 289 -11.35 6.88 -11.90
CA TYR A 289 -11.00 6.56 -13.28
C TYR A 289 -10.54 7.76 -14.12
N ASN A 290 -11.23 8.91 -13.98
CA ASN A 290 -11.05 10.08 -14.85
C ASN A 290 -9.91 11.00 -14.40
N TRP A 291 -8.71 10.48 -14.31
CA TRP A 291 -7.52 11.28 -14.02
C TRP A 291 -6.31 10.78 -14.80
N ASN A 292 -5.28 11.61 -14.90
CA ASN A 292 -4.02 11.29 -15.57
C ASN A 292 -2.87 11.44 -14.56
N PRO A 293 -2.15 10.36 -14.21
CA PRO A 293 -1.01 10.44 -13.30
C PRO A 293 0.03 11.49 -13.70
N ALA A 294 0.30 11.62 -15.00
CA ALA A 294 1.31 12.55 -15.52
C ALA A 294 0.84 14.02 -15.60
N ALA A 295 -0.43 14.30 -15.27
CA ALA A 295 -0.97 15.66 -15.27
C ALA A 295 -1.42 16.11 -13.87
N LEU A 296 -1.25 15.27 -12.84
CA LEU A 296 -1.76 15.57 -11.50
C LEU A 296 -0.85 16.56 -10.76
N VAL A 297 0.46 16.40 -10.89
CA VAL A 297 1.45 17.23 -10.22
C VAL A 297 2.30 17.94 -11.26
N ASN A 298 2.22 19.26 -11.28
CA ASN A 298 3.03 20.07 -12.18
C ASN A 298 4.53 19.89 -11.84
N GLY A 299 5.36 19.57 -12.83
CA GLY A 299 6.78 19.28 -12.65
C GLY A 299 7.12 17.80 -12.43
N VAL A 300 6.10 16.91 -12.43
CA VAL A 300 6.31 15.46 -12.43
C VAL A 300 5.87 14.87 -13.77
N GLU A 301 6.85 14.75 -14.67
CA GLU A 301 6.61 14.23 -16.02
C GLU A 301 6.36 12.71 -16.02
N GLN A 302 5.69 12.21 -17.08
CA GLN A 302 5.42 10.78 -17.30
C GLN A 302 6.67 9.90 -17.11
N SER A 303 7.82 10.36 -17.55
CA SER A 303 9.11 9.64 -17.45
C SER A 303 9.62 9.47 -16.02
N ALA A 304 9.17 10.30 -15.10
CA ALA A 304 9.50 10.19 -13.68
C ALA A 304 8.61 9.18 -12.96
N ILE A 305 7.41 8.89 -13.49
CA ILE A 305 6.42 8.00 -12.85
C ILE A 305 6.73 6.55 -13.21
N VAL A 306 6.96 5.72 -12.20
CA VAL A 306 7.20 4.28 -12.38
C VAL A 306 5.96 3.44 -12.12
N GLY A 307 4.94 3.99 -11.45
CA GLY A 307 3.76 3.22 -11.15
C GLY A 307 2.67 3.92 -10.36
N ILE A 308 1.64 3.12 -10.07
CA ILE A 308 0.51 3.48 -9.22
C ILE A 308 0.36 2.40 -8.17
N ILE A 309 0.23 2.80 -6.91
CA ILE A 309 -0.18 1.93 -5.81
C ILE A 309 -1.40 2.57 -5.14
N ALA A 310 -2.47 1.78 -5.00
CA ALA A 310 -3.71 2.21 -4.34
C ALA A 310 -3.70 1.74 -2.88
N PRO A 311 -3.53 2.63 -1.90
CA PRO A 311 -3.56 2.27 -0.48
C PRO A 311 -4.98 1.92 -0.01
N LEU A 312 -5.06 0.92 0.87
CA LEU A 312 -6.23 0.59 1.67
C LEU A 312 -5.84 0.64 3.15
N TRP A 313 -6.06 1.78 3.78
CA TRP A 313 -5.93 1.96 5.22
C TRP A 313 -7.12 1.30 5.93
N THR A 314 -6.92 0.81 7.16
CA THR A 314 -7.89 -0.10 7.77
C THR A 314 -8.48 0.38 9.10
N GLU A 315 -8.49 1.67 9.38
CA GLU A 315 -9.07 2.22 10.62
C GLU A 315 -10.53 1.81 10.82
N THR A 316 -11.30 1.71 9.74
CA THR A 316 -12.73 1.34 9.76
C THR A 316 -13.02 -0.01 9.10
N ILE A 317 -12.01 -0.73 8.65
CA ILE A 317 -12.12 -1.95 7.85
C ILE A 317 -11.62 -3.12 8.66
N VAL A 318 -12.51 -4.08 8.97
CA VAL A 318 -12.27 -5.12 9.98
C VAL A 318 -12.31 -6.53 9.38
N THR A 319 -13.04 -6.72 8.29
CA THR A 319 -13.24 -8.03 7.68
C THR A 319 -12.81 -8.06 6.22
N MET A 320 -12.53 -9.26 5.69
CA MET A 320 -12.26 -9.43 4.26
C MET A 320 -13.42 -8.95 3.38
N SER A 321 -14.66 -9.05 3.87
CA SER A 321 -15.84 -8.51 3.17
C SER A 321 -15.83 -6.98 3.11
N ASP A 322 -15.32 -6.30 4.14
CA ASP A 322 -15.14 -4.84 4.13
C ASP A 322 -14.04 -4.44 3.16
N ILE A 323 -12.92 -5.18 3.16
CA ILE A 323 -11.86 -5.02 2.17
C ILE A 323 -12.42 -5.09 0.75
N GLU A 324 -13.16 -6.15 0.43
CA GLU A 324 -13.74 -6.34 -0.90
C GLU A 324 -14.68 -5.19 -1.28
N TYR A 325 -15.53 -4.75 -0.35
CA TYR A 325 -16.45 -3.62 -0.58
C TYR A 325 -15.71 -2.33 -0.93
N MET A 326 -14.62 -2.03 -0.22
CA MET A 326 -13.84 -0.81 -0.47
C MET A 326 -12.90 -0.95 -1.68
N LEU A 327 -12.41 -2.15 -1.94
CA LEU A 327 -11.53 -2.45 -3.05
C LEU A 327 -12.27 -2.40 -4.39
N PHE A 328 -13.48 -2.99 -4.45
CA PHE A 328 -14.24 -3.13 -5.68
C PHE A 328 -15.43 -2.17 -5.75
N PRO A 329 -15.60 -1.51 -6.93
CA PRO A 329 -14.91 -1.75 -8.20
C PRO A 329 -13.70 -0.84 -8.48
N ARG A 330 -13.26 0.02 -7.55
CA ARG A 330 -12.20 1.04 -7.79
C ARG A 330 -10.86 0.43 -8.20
N LEU A 331 -10.51 -0.76 -7.69
CA LEU A 331 -9.28 -1.46 -8.12
C LEU A 331 -9.22 -1.65 -9.63
N LEU A 332 -10.36 -1.88 -10.28
CA LEU A 332 -10.44 -2.04 -11.74
C LEU A 332 -10.07 -0.76 -12.49
N SER A 333 -10.43 0.41 -11.94
CA SER A 333 -10.01 1.71 -12.47
C SER A 333 -8.48 1.84 -12.44
N TYR A 334 -7.87 1.51 -11.32
CA TYR A 334 -6.42 1.63 -11.15
C TYR A 334 -5.64 0.62 -11.98
N ALA A 335 -6.19 -0.59 -12.14
CA ALA A 335 -5.62 -1.59 -13.04
C ALA A 335 -5.58 -1.08 -14.48
N GLU A 336 -6.66 -0.45 -14.96
CA GLU A 336 -6.72 0.10 -16.31
C GLU A 336 -5.83 1.34 -16.46
N ILE A 337 -5.77 2.24 -15.48
CA ILE A 337 -4.87 3.40 -15.50
C ILE A 337 -3.40 2.95 -15.54
N GLY A 338 -3.06 1.93 -14.78
CA GLY A 338 -1.71 1.38 -14.76
C GLY A 338 -1.31 0.65 -16.03
N TRP A 339 -2.29 0.15 -16.78
CA TRP A 339 -2.08 -0.63 -18.00
C TRP A 339 -2.18 0.20 -19.28
N SER A 340 -3.22 1.02 -19.39
CA SER A 340 -3.63 1.64 -20.66
C SER A 340 -3.23 3.11 -20.74
N PRO A 341 -2.63 3.55 -21.86
CA PRO A 341 -2.44 4.98 -22.14
C PRO A 341 -3.76 5.75 -22.08
N LEU A 342 -3.69 7.03 -21.67
CA LEU A 342 -4.86 7.90 -21.55
C LEU A 342 -5.72 7.93 -22.83
N ALA A 343 -5.06 7.96 -24.01
CA ALA A 343 -5.75 7.99 -25.31
C ALA A 343 -6.62 6.75 -25.60
N ASN A 344 -6.37 5.65 -24.88
CA ASN A 344 -7.09 4.39 -25.02
C ASN A 344 -8.14 4.18 -23.89
N ARG A 345 -8.35 5.18 -23.04
CA ARG A 345 -9.32 5.11 -21.94
C ARG A 345 -10.55 5.95 -22.26
N SER A 346 -11.73 5.38 -22.06
CA SER A 346 -13.02 6.04 -22.24
C SER A 346 -13.94 5.71 -21.07
N TRP A 347 -14.44 6.72 -20.37
CA TRP A 347 -15.37 6.54 -19.26
C TRP A 347 -16.64 5.80 -19.69
N ASP A 348 -17.22 6.14 -20.83
CA ASP A 348 -18.47 5.52 -21.28
C ASP A 348 -18.27 4.04 -21.64
N GLU A 349 -17.14 3.70 -22.24
CA GLU A 349 -16.80 2.31 -22.55
C GLU A 349 -16.46 1.53 -21.26
N TYR A 350 -15.70 2.14 -20.36
CA TYR A 350 -15.36 1.57 -19.06
C TYR A 350 -16.63 1.24 -18.25
N LYS A 351 -17.58 2.17 -18.13
CA LYS A 351 -18.87 1.91 -17.46
C LYS A 351 -19.57 0.69 -17.99
N ASN A 352 -19.61 0.54 -19.31
CA ASN A 352 -20.28 -0.59 -19.97
C ASN A 352 -19.57 -1.92 -19.68
N ARG A 353 -18.24 -1.95 -19.71
CA ARG A 353 -17.45 -3.14 -19.34
C ARG A 353 -17.64 -3.47 -17.86
N LEU A 354 -17.61 -2.48 -16.99
CA LEU A 354 -17.78 -2.63 -15.56
C LEU A 354 -19.16 -3.17 -15.21
N ALA A 355 -20.23 -2.67 -15.88
CA ALA A 355 -21.60 -3.15 -15.70
C ALA A 355 -21.72 -4.67 -15.92
N HIS A 356 -21.06 -5.20 -16.94
CA HIS A 356 -21.03 -6.64 -17.22
C HIS A 356 -20.10 -7.40 -16.26
N HIS A 357 -19.01 -6.77 -15.82
CA HIS A 357 -18.07 -7.36 -14.88
C HIS A 357 -18.68 -7.61 -13.49
N GLY A 358 -19.73 -6.87 -13.14
CA GLY A 358 -20.52 -7.12 -11.94
C GLY A 358 -21.08 -8.54 -11.84
N LEU A 359 -21.38 -9.19 -12.97
CA LEU A 359 -21.78 -10.61 -13.00
C LEU A 359 -20.65 -11.53 -12.57
N TYR A 360 -19.41 -11.22 -12.96
CA TYR A 360 -18.23 -11.97 -12.53
C TYR A 360 -18.01 -11.79 -11.03
N LEU A 361 -18.00 -10.56 -10.50
CA LEU A 361 -17.85 -10.29 -9.08
C LEU A 361 -18.88 -11.07 -8.24
N LYS A 362 -20.16 -11.04 -8.65
CA LYS A 362 -21.23 -11.84 -8.04
C LYS A 362 -20.94 -13.33 -8.08
N SER A 363 -20.47 -13.86 -9.22
CA SER A 363 -20.18 -15.30 -9.39
C SER A 363 -19.04 -15.80 -8.52
N GLN A 364 -18.14 -14.89 -8.14
CA GLN A 364 -17.02 -15.16 -7.23
C GLN A 364 -17.36 -14.87 -5.75
N ASN A 365 -18.60 -14.50 -5.45
CA ASN A 365 -19.05 -14.08 -4.11
C ASN A 365 -18.22 -12.90 -3.53
N ILE A 366 -17.71 -12.03 -4.40
CA ILE A 366 -16.99 -10.84 -3.99
C ILE A 366 -18.00 -9.77 -3.57
N ASN A 367 -17.87 -9.25 -2.36
CA ASN A 367 -18.62 -8.08 -1.92
C ASN A 367 -18.08 -6.83 -2.64
N PHE A 368 -18.95 -6.04 -3.26
CA PHE A 368 -18.52 -4.84 -3.97
C PHE A 368 -19.55 -3.71 -3.88
N TYR A 369 -19.07 -2.49 -3.89
CA TYR A 369 -19.93 -1.30 -3.93
C TYR A 369 -20.69 -1.21 -5.25
N LYS A 370 -22.01 -1.09 -5.15
CA LYS A 370 -22.89 -0.94 -6.31
C LYS A 370 -23.15 0.53 -6.61
N SER A 371 -22.16 1.19 -7.20
CA SER A 371 -22.28 2.58 -7.63
C SER A 371 -23.53 2.83 -8.47
N LEU A 372 -24.21 3.95 -8.19
CA LEU A 372 -25.33 4.42 -8.99
C LEU A 372 -24.90 4.95 -10.37
N GLN A 373 -23.61 5.20 -10.58
CA GLN A 373 -23.07 5.62 -11.88
C GLN A 373 -23.03 4.49 -12.90
N ILE A 374 -23.20 3.23 -12.46
CA ILE A 374 -23.06 2.02 -13.27
C ILE A 374 -24.40 1.32 -13.41
N ASN A 375 -24.81 1.06 -14.65
CA ASN A 375 -26.00 0.27 -14.94
C ASN A 375 -25.69 -1.23 -14.86
N TRP A 376 -25.57 -1.74 -13.64
CA TRP A 376 -25.19 -3.12 -13.33
C TRP A 376 -26.11 -4.15 -13.99
N LYS A 377 -25.50 -5.21 -14.55
CA LYS A 377 -26.21 -6.33 -15.18
C LYS A 377 -26.49 -7.49 -14.22
#